data_1dbd9a651ce03c1f946908e179a15868
#
_entry.id   1dbd9a651ce03c1f946908e179a15868
#
_cell.length_a   1.000
_cell.length_b   1.000
_cell.length_c   1.000
_cell.angle_alpha   90.00
_cell.angle_beta   90.00
_cell.angle_gamma   90.00
#
_symmetry.space_group_name_H-M   'P 1'
#
loop_
_entity.id
_entity.type
_entity.pdbx_description
1 polymer ?
#
loop_
_entity_poly.entity_id
_entity_poly.type
_entity_poly.pdbx_seq_one_letter_code
_entity_poly.pdbx_strand_id
1 'polypeptide(L)'
;ITLRRINAAGEVLNESVSEGLCMLDKRYCEYQPGDRIVLECSEAPCELEVSLDESLAPSVVYLPEGHMEFPIPTEAARDGCPQQAFGGDCHFGWARELTDRDRANWRNLALNSHDLEGASGVFPHATTNSGATNPRFWARNAINGTFQSCHHGRWPYESWGINGRADAWLQVDFGRTVHAEEAVLF
;
A
#
# COMPACT_ATOMS: atom_id res chain seq x y z
N ILE A 1 -3.22 -18.01 1.86
CA ILE A 1 -3.19 -16.66 1.25
C ILE A 1 -3.71 -16.79 -0.18
N THR A 2 -4.59 -15.89 -0.57
CA THR A 2 -5.10 -15.78 -1.94
C THR A 2 -4.85 -14.37 -2.45
N LEU A 3 -4.27 -14.24 -3.63
CA LEU A 3 -4.13 -12.99 -4.36
C LEU A 3 -4.92 -13.08 -5.67
N ARG A 4 -5.75 -12.06 -5.93
CA ARG A 4 -6.52 -11.94 -7.18
C ARG A 4 -6.37 -10.57 -7.78
N ARG A 5 -6.24 -10.50 -9.10
CA ARG A 5 -6.56 -9.29 -9.85
C ARG A 5 -7.97 -9.43 -10.39
N ILE A 6 -8.81 -8.44 -10.14
CA ILE A 6 -10.20 -8.42 -10.60
C ILE A 6 -10.48 -7.11 -11.33
N ASN A 7 -11.36 -7.17 -12.34
CA ASN A 7 -11.75 -5.97 -13.08
C ASN A 7 -12.88 -5.19 -12.38
N ALA A 8 -13.27 -4.07 -12.97
CA ALA A 8 -14.36 -3.24 -12.47
C ALA A 8 -15.72 -3.97 -12.34
N ALA A 9 -15.94 -5.02 -13.14
CA ALA A 9 -17.15 -5.85 -13.06
C ALA A 9 -17.08 -6.94 -11.98
N GLY A 10 -15.92 -7.11 -11.32
CA GLY A 10 -15.69 -8.14 -10.32
C GLY A 10 -15.25 -9.49 -10.90
N GLU A 11 -14.92 -9.55 -12.18
CA GLU A 11 -14.42 -10.77 -12.81
C GLU A 11 -12.94 -10.99 -12.46
N VAL A 12 -12.59 -12.22 -12.11
CA VAL A 12 -11.21 -12.61 -11.81
C VAL A 12 -10.39 -12.68 -13.09
N LEU A 13 -9.40 -11.82 -13.21
CA LEU A 13 -8.48 -11.77 -14.35
C LEU A 13 -7.24 -12.63 -14.13
N ASN A 14 -6.82 -12.77 -12.89
CA ASN A 14 -5.69 -13.57 -12.46
C ASN A 14 -5.87 -13.97 -10.99
N GLU A 15 -5.46 -15.18 -10.63
CA GLU A 15 -5.54 -15.68 -9.26
C GLU A 15 -4.35 -16.56 -8.93
N SER A 16 -3.89 -16.43 -7.69
CA SER A 16 -2.93 -17.36 -7.08
C SER A 16 -3.37 -17.69 -5.66
N VAL A 17 -3.23 -18.95 -5.27
CA VAL A 17 -3.53 -19.45 -3.93
C VAL A 17 -2.33 -20.26 -3.44
N SER A 18 -1.84 -19.97 -2.25
CA SER A 18 -0.70 -20.69 -1.67
C SER A 18 -0.70 -20.58 -0.15
N GLU A 19 -0.05 -21.53 0.50
CA GLU A 19 0.31 -21.45 1.91
C GLU A 19 1.67 -20.76 2.06
N GLY A 20 1.82 -19.91 3.06
CA GLY A 20 3.06 -19.23 3.43
C GLY A 20 3.49 -18.10 2.52
N LEU A 21 3.73 -18.36 1.24
CA LEU A 21 4.09 -17.35 0.22
C LEU A 21 3.19 -17.50 -1.01
N CYS A 22 2.45 -16.46 -1.33
CA CYS A 22 1.59 -16.38 -2.50
C CYS A 22 2.15 -15.34 -3.48
N MET A 23 2.34 -15.73 -4.74
CA MET A 23 2.85 -14.87 -5.81
C MET A 23 1.81 -14.72 -6.91
N LEU A 24 1.54 -13.49 -7.31
CA LEU A 24 0.65 -13.16 -8.41
C LEU A 24 1.49 -12.55 -9.53
N ASP A 25 1.65 -13.31 -10.60
CA ASP A 25 2.40 -12.87 -11.77
C ASP A 25 1.55 -12.95 -13.03
N LYS A 26 1.77 -12.03 -13.95
CA LYS A 26 1.10 -12.02 -15.24
C LYS A 26 1.95 -11.34 -16.30
N ARG A 27 2.27 -12.07 -17.34
CA ARG A 27 2.85 -11.52 -18.57
C ARG A 27 1.74 -10.99 -19.48
N TYR A 28 2.02 -9.91 -20.19
CA TYR A 28 1.05 -9.19 -21.02
C TYR A 28 -0.17 -8.73 -20.23
N CYS A 29 0.13 -7.91 -19.21
CA CYS A 29 -0.84 -7.37 -18.29
C CYS A 29 -1.17 -5.92 -18.67
N GLU A 30 -2.40 -5.68 -19.12
CA GLU A 30 -2.93 -4.33 -19.27
C GLU A 30 -3.84 -4.02 -18.08
N TYR A 31 -3.69 -2.82 -17.51
CA TYR A 31 -4.54 -2.34 -16.42
C TYR A 31 -5.62 -1.42 -16.95
N GLN A 32 -6.83 -1.62 -16.48
CA GLN A 32 -7.98 -0.79 -16.83
C GLN A 32 -8.48 -0.01 -15.60
N PRO A 33 -9.11 1.15 -15.79
CA PRO A 33 -9.75 1.87 -14.69
C PRO A 33 -10.74 0.96 -13.95
N GLY A 34 -10.61 0.88 -12.62
CA GLY A 34 -11.42 0.02 -11.77
C GLY A 34 -10.88 -1.39 -11.53
N ASP A 35 -9.75 -1.75 -12.15
CA ASP A 35 -9.02 -2.95 -11.77
C ASP A 35 -8.51 -2.82 -10.34
N ARG A 36 -8.49 -3.92 -9.60
CA ARG A 36 -7.99 -3.98 -8.23
C ARG A 36 -7.34 -5.31 -7.92
N ILE A 37 -6.46 -5.31 -6.93
CA ILE A 37 -5.90 -6.51 -6.33
C ILE A 37 -6.65 -6.76 -5.03
N VAL A 38 -7.10 -8.00 -4.86
CA VAL A 38 -7.72 -8.50 -3.63
C VAL A 38 -6.77 -9.50 -3.00
N LEU A 39 -6.45 -9.26 -1.73
CA LEU A 39 -5.68 -10.17 -0.88
C LEU A 39 -6.59 -10.73 0.19
N GLU A 40 -6.61 -12.05 0.32
CA GLU A 40 -7.34 -12.75 1.37
C GLU A 40 -6.42 -13.70 2.12
N CYS A 41 -6.60 -13.73 3.43
CA CYS A 41 -5.98 -14.68 4.34
C CYS A 41 -7.06 -15.48 5.06
N SER A 42 -6.93 -16.80 5.11
CA SER A 42 -7.90 -17.68 5.77
C SER A 42 -7.94 -17.50 7.29
N GLU A 43 -6.86 -16.99 7.87
CA GLU A 43 -6.75 -16.71 9.30
C GLU A 43 -6.84 -15.20 9.52
N ALA A 44 -7.84 -14.76 10.28
CA ALA A 44 -8.04 -13.37 10.67
C ALA A 44 -8.16 -13.26 12.20
N PRO A 45 -7.64 -12.19 12.81
CA PRO A 45 -6.80 -11.16 12.19
C PRO A 45 -5.40 -11.67 11.86
N CYS A 46 -4.75 -11.12 10.84
CA CYS A 46 -3.41 -11.54 10.45
C CYS A 46 -2.47 -10.37 10.12
N GLU A 47 -1.17 -10.64 10.17
CA GLU A 47 -0.13 -9.78 9.63
C GLU A 47 0.55 -10.50 8.47
N LEU A 48 0.68 -9.80 7.34
CA LEU A 48 1.38 -10.30 6.16
C LEU A 48 2.42 -9.27 5.71
N GLU A 49 3.53 -9.74 5.17
CA GLU A 49 4.39 -8.88 4.37
C GLU A 49 3.91 -8.94 2.91
N VAL A 50 3.67 -7.77 2.33
CA VAL A 50 3.09 -7.65 0.99
C VAL A 50 3.92 -6.72 0.11
N SER A 51 3.96 -7.04 -1.18
CA SER A 51 4.43 -6.17 -2.25
C SER A 51 3.53 -6.45 -3.46
N LEU A 52 2.54 -5.59 -3.69
CA LEU A 52 1.53 -5.79 -4.73
C LEU A 52 2.00 -5.35 -6.12
N ASP A 53 3.17 -4.75 -6.22
CA ASP A 53 3.89 -4.43 -7.45
C ASP A 53 5.38 -4.38 -7.11
N GLU A 54 6.25 -4.81 -8.03
CA GLU A 54 7.70 -4.90 -7.80
C GLU A 54 8.38 -3.56 -7.48
N SER A 55 7.74 -2.44 -7.83
CA SER A 55 8.24 -1.10 -7.54
C SER A 55 7.72 -0.52 -6.22
N LEU A 56 6.76 -1.17 -5.56
CA LEU A 56 6.29 -0.80 -4.24
C LEU A 56 7.18 -1.41 -3.16
N ALA A 57 7.55 -0.62 -2.15
CA ALA A 57 8.31 -1.14 -1.02
C ALA A 57 7.52 -2.25 -0.30
N PRO A 58 8.11 -3.42 -0.02
CA PRO A 58 7.47 -4.42 0.82
C PRO A 58 7.08 -3.80 2.17
N SER A 59 5.86 -4.09 2.60
CA SER A 59 5.31 -3.56 3.84
C SER A 59 4.65 -4.66 4.66
N VAL A 60 4.85 -4.62 5.98
CA VAL A 60 4.11 -5.50 6.88
C VAL A 60 2.80 -4.83 7.21
N VAL A 61 1.72 -5.42 6.74
CA VAL A 61 0.36 -4.91 6.91
C VAL A 61 -0.44 -5.76 7.88
N TYR A 62 -1.38 -5.13 8.59
CA TYR A 62 -2.34 -5.80 9.46
C TYR A 62 -3.71 -5.80 8.80
N LEU A 63 -4.31 -6.98 8.73
CA LEU A 63 -5.63 -7.24 8.14
C LEU A 63 -6.56 -7.75 9.24
N PRO A 64 -7.39 -6.90 9.84
CA PRO A 64 -8.29 -7.32 10.94
C PRO A 64 -9.29 -8.39 10.50
N GLU A 65 -9.79 -8.29 9.27
CA GLU A 65 -10.77 -9.22 8.70
C GLU A 65 -10.14 -10.24 7.74
N GLY A 66 -8.79 -10.27 7.63
CA GLY A 66 -8.10 -11.15 6.67
C GLY A 66 -8.33 -10.79 5.22
N HIS A 67 -8.83 -9.59 4.94
CA HIS A 67 -9.19 -9.12 3.60
C HIS A 67 -8.67 -7.72 3.35
N MET A 68 -8.16 -7.50 2.14
CA MET A 68 -7.70 -6.20 1.66
C MET A 68 -8.11 -6.03 0.20
N GLU A 69 -8.61 -4.85 -0.14
CA GLU A 69 -8.75 -4.42 -1.53
C GLU A 69 -7.80 -3.26 -1.83
N PHE A 70 -7.04 -3.39 -2.90
CA PHE A 70 -6.10 -2.40 -3.38
C PHE A 70 -6.50 -1.97 -4.79
N PRO A 71 -7.01 -0.74 -4.99
CA PRO A 71 -7.32 -0.23 -6.32
C PRO A 71 -6.02 -0.04 -7.10
N ILE A 72 -5.94 -0.57 -8.31
CA ILE A 72 -4.78 -0.35 -9.17
C ILE A 72 -4.82 1.10 -9.66
N PRO A 73 -3.80 1.93 -9.36
CA PRO A 73 -3.82 3.34 -9.70
C PRO A 73 -3.73 3.54 -11.21
N THR A 74 -4.63 4.34 -11.76
CA THR A 74 -4.64 4.74 -13.16
C THR A 74 -4.62 6.26 -13.27
N GLU A 75 -4.25 6.80 -14.42
CA GLU A 75 -4.26 8.25 -14.71
C GLU A 75 -3.56 9.09 -13.62
N ALA A 76 -4.25 10.10 -13.09
CA ALA A 76 -3.69 11.02 -12.09
C ALA A 76 -3.36 10.36 -10.76
N ALA A 77 -4.03 9.27 -10.38
CA ALA A 77 -3.75 8.54 -9.14
C ALA A 77 -2.33 7.93 -9.13
N ARG A 78 -1.75 7.66 -10.30
CA ARG A 78 -0.37 7.18 -10.45
C ARG A 78 0.67 8.20 -9.97
N ASP A 79 0.35 9.47 -9.92
CA ASP A 79 1.26 10.51 -9.41
C ASP A 79 1.63 10.32 -7.92
N GLY A 80 0.83 9.56 -7.17
CA GLY A 80 1.13 9.16 -5.78
C GLY A 80 1.85 7.82 -5.64
N CYS A 81 2.36 7.25 -6.72
CA CYS A 81 3.07 5.97 -6.73
C CYS A 81 4.41 6.10 -7.44
N PRO A 82 5.36 5.16 -7.25
CA PRO A 82 6.55 5.07 -8.08
C PRO A 82 6.19 5.04 -9.56
N GLN A 83 7.00 5.69 -10.39
CA GLN A 83 6.68 5.89 -11.82
C GLN A 83 6.47 4.56 -12.58
N GLN A 84 7.14 3.51 -12.15
CA GLN A 84 7.05 2.18 -12.74
C GLN A 84 5.87 1.38 -12.19
N ALA A 85 5.29 1.78 -11.03
CA ALA A 85 4.22 1.05 -10.39
C ALA A 85 3.03 0.87 -11.33
N PHE A 86 2.60 -0.39 -11.49
CA PHE A 86 1.53 -0.77 -12.39
C PHE A 86 1.73 -0.25 -13.82
N GLY A 87 2.99 -0.12 -14.22
CA GLY A 87 3.41 0.27 -15.57
C GLY A 87 3.96 -0.94 -16.31
N GLY A 88 4.09 -0.84 -17.63
CA GLY A 88 4.61 -1.92 -18.45
C GLY A 88 3.57 -3.00 -18.77
N ASP A 89 4.06 -4.12 -19.30
CA ASP A 89 3.27 -5.23 -19.81
C ASP A 89 3.36 -6.50 -18.95
N CYS A 90 4.00 -6.42 -17.78
CA CYS A 90 4.10 -7.50 -16.82
C CYS A 90 3.68 -7.03 -15.43
N HIS A 91 3.04 -7.91 -14.69
CA HIS A 91 2.72 -7.72 -13.29
C HIS A 91 3.46 -8.76 -12.45
N PHE A 92 4.02 -8.33 -11.34
CA PHE A 92 4.53 -9.21 -10.29
C PHE A 92 4.24 -8.61 -8.92
N GLY A 93 3.52 -9.38 -8.12
CA GLY A 93 3.22 -9.03 -6.73
C GLY A 93 3.24 -10.29 -5.87
N TRP A 94 3.34 -10.11 -4.57
CA TRP A 94 3.36 -11.22 -3.63
C TRP A 94 2.86 -10.81 -2.24
N ALA A 95 2.45 -11.81 -1.47
CA ALA A 95 2.17 -11.72 -0.06
C ALA A 95 2.70 -12.95 0.66
N ARG A 96 3.24 -12.79 1.85
CA ARG A 96 3.72 -13.89 2.67
C ARG A 96 3.39 -13.74 4.15
N GLU A 97 3.32 -14.86 4.84
CA GLU A 97 3.28 -14.91 6.29
C GLU A 97 4.58 -14.41 6.91
N LEU A 98 4.48 -13.81 8.08
CA LEU A 98 5.65 -13.41 8.87
C LEU A 98 6.21 -14.61 9.61
N THR A 99 7.53 -14.78 9.52
CA THR A 99 8.27 -15.71 10.38
C THR A 99 8.45 -15.13 11.79
N ASP A 100 8.82 -15.97 12.76
CA ASP A 100 9.18 -15.51 14.12
C ASP A 100 10.34 -14.49 14.09
N ARG A 101 11.26 -14.64 13.14
CA ARG A 101 12.36 -13.71 12.94
C ARG A 101 11.86 -12.34 12.47
N ASP A 102 10.92 -12.29 11.54
CA ASP A 102 10.33 -11.04 11.07
C ASP A 102 9.63 -10.30 12.22
N ARG A 103 8.94 -11.03 13.08
CA ARG A 103 8.25 -10.48 14.25
C ARG A 103 9.21 -9.95 15.32
N ALA A 104 10.36 -10.60 15.47
CA ALA A 104 11.39 -10.21 16.45
C ALA A 104 12.27 -9.05 15.99
N ASN A 105 12.31 -8.77 14.70
CA ASN A 105 13.13 -7.69 14.15
C ASN A 105 12.49 -6.32 14.43
N TRP A 106 13.36 -5.35 14.74
CA TRP A 106 12.97 -3.95 14.72
C TRP A 106 12.53 -3.54 13.32
N ARG A 107 11.40 -2.85 13.22
CA ARG A 107 10.83 -2.42 11.93
C ARG A 107 10.08 -1.10 12.03
N ASN A 108 9.94 -0.43 10.92
CA ASN A 108 9.06 0.73 10.81
C ASN A 108 7.59 0.27 10.81
N LEU A 109 6.91 0.45 11.94
CA LEU A 109 5.50 0.06 12.10
C LEU A 109 4.54 0.90 11.26
N ALA A 110 4.93 2.14 10.91
CA ALA A 110 4.11 3.02 10.09
C ALA A 110 4.24 2.74 8.58
N LEU A 111 5.21 1.92 8.15
CA LEU A 111 5.42 1.66 6.73
C LEU A 111 4.23 0.91 6.10
N ASN A 112 3.56 1.57 5.17
CA ASN A 112 2.56 0.94 4.29
C ASN A 112 2.56 1.62 2.90
N SER A 113 3.30 1.07 1.97
CA SER A 113 3.33 1.54 0.58
C SER A 113 2.03 1.25 -0.19
N HIS A 114 1.14 0.43 0.40
CA HIS A 114 -0.13 -0.01 -0.16
C HIS A 114 -1.32 0.79 0.40
N ASP A 115 -1.09 1.83 1.21
CA ASP A 115 -2.12 2.75 1.71
C ASP A 115 -2.52 3.75 0.61
N LEU A 116 -3.18 3.29 -0.43
CA LEU A 116 -3.63 4.13 -1.53
C LEU A 116 -5.07 4.62 -1.30
N GLU A 117 -5.44 5.76 -1.90
CA GLU A 117 -6.83 6.24 -1.92
C GLU A 117 -7.76 5.16 -2.46
N GLY A 118 -8.76 4.78 -1.67
CA GLY A 118 -9.68 3.69 -1.97
C GLY A 118 -9.18 2.28 -1.59
N ALA A 119 -7.96 2.12 -1.08
CA ALA A 119 -7.57 0.87 -0.43
C ALA A 119 -8.40 0.65 0.85
N SER A 120 -8.74 -0.58 1.14
CA SER A 120 -9.55 -0.92 2.32
C SER A 120 -9.10 -2.21 2.99
N GLY A 121 -9.43 -2.34 4.27
CA GLY A 121 -9.14 -3.53 5.08
C GLY A 121 -7.68 -3.67 5.51
N VAL A 122 -6.84 -2.67 5.31
CA VAL A 122 -5.40 -2.72 5.52
C VAL A 122 -4.90 -1.61 6.43
N PHE A 123 -3.98 -1.95 7.33
CA PHE A 123 -3.31 -1.03 8.25
C PHE A 123 -1.78 -1.24 8.22
N PRO A 124 -0.96 -0.20 8.55
CA PRO A 124 -1.36 1.13 9.00
C PRO A 124 -2.05 1.95 7.90
N HIS A 125 -2.92 2.88 8.31
CA HIS A 125 -3.64 3.79 7.43
C HIS A 125 -3.43 5.24 7.88
N ALA A 126 -3.08 6.12 6.91
CA ALA A 126 -2.83 7.53 7.17
C ALA A 126 -4.03 8.39 6.78
N THR A 127 -4.45 9.27 7.68
CA THR A 127 -5.54 10.23 7.45
C THR A 127 -5.11 11.64 7.78
N THR A 128 -5.82 12.63 7.25
CA THR A 128 -5.51 14.05 7.45
C THR A 128 -6.77 14.91 7.28
N ASN A 129 -6.76 16.08 7.89
CA ASN A 129 -7.75 17.13 7.62
C ASN A 129 -7.31 18.13 6.55
N SER A 130 -6.18 17.92 5.87
CA SER A 130 -5.62 18.89 4.93
C SER A 130 -6.52 19.16 3.72
N GLY A 131 -7.31 18.17 3.30
CA GLY A 131 -8.17 18.27 2.11
C GLY A 131 -7.37 18.38 0.79
N ALA A 132 -6.12 17.92 0.78
CA ALA A 132 -5.30 17.86 -0.42
C ALA A 132 -5.87 16.80 -1.38
N THR A 133 -6.26 17.22 -2.58
CA THR A 133 -6.83 16.34 -3.62
C THR A 133 -5.77 15.81 -4.60
N ASN A 134 -4.60 16.46 -4.65
CA ASN A 134 -3.51 16.03 -5.50
C ASN A 134 -2.78 14.84 -4.87
N PRO A 135 -2.65 13.69 -5.56
CA PRO A 135 -1.99 12.48 -5.06
C PRO A 135 -0.57 12.70 -4.53
N ARG A 136 0.13 13.69 -5.06
CA ARG A 136 1.48 14.10 -4.61
C ARG A 136 1.54 14.60 -3.18
N PHE A 137 0.38 14.91 -2.57
CA PHE A 137 0.27 15.50 -1.23
C PHE A 137 -0.67 14.73 -0.30
N TRP A 138 -1.06 13.51 -0.64
CA TRP A 138 -1.93 12.67 0.19
C TRP A 138 -1.27 12.28 1.51
N ALA A 139 -2.09 11.96 2.51
CA ALA A 139 -1.61 11.53 3.83
C ALA A 139 -0.72 10.29 3.77
N ARG A 140 -1.03 9.33 2.89
CA ARG A 140 -0.27 8.11 2.69
C ARG A 140 1.22 8.33 2.37
N ASN A 141 1.56 9.48 1.78
CA ASN A 141 2.94 9.79 1.41
C ASN A 141 3.86 9.91 2.63
N ALA A 142 3.30 10.14 3.82
CA ALA A 142 4.05 10.12 5.07
C ALA A 142 4.43 8.71 5.56
N ILE A 143 3.81 7.66 5.00
CA ILE A 143 4.01 6.27 5.44
C ILE A 143 4.37 5.30 4.31
N ASN A 144 4.56 5.76 3.09
CA ASN A 144 4.82 4.92 1.92
C ASN A 144 6.27 4.41 1.78
N GLY A 145 7.16 4.85 2.68
CA GLY A 145 8.57 4.46 2.69
C GLY A 145 9.50 5.34 1.85
N THR A 146 8.97 6.35 1.15
CA THR A 146 9.76 7.31 0.39
C THR A 146 10.02 8.55 1.27
N PHE A 147 11.27 8.78 1.64
CA PHE A 147 11.68 9.88 2.53
C PHE A 147 12.73 10.81 1.92
N GLN A 148 13.02 10.64 0.62
CA GLN A 148 13.97 11.48 -0.10
C GLN A 148 13.33 12.08 -1.34
N SER A 149 13.64 13.36 -1.61
CA SER A 149 13.26 14.05 -2.83
C SER A 149 14.48 14.70 -3.46
N CYS A 150 14.63 14.60 -4.78
CA CYS A 150 15.71 15.28 -5.51
C CYS A 150 15.50 16.79 -5.56
N HIS A 151 14.26 17.25 -5.58
CA HIS A 151 13.88 18.64 -5.68
C HIS A 151 12.51 18.89 -5.07
N HIS A 152 12.30 20.07 -4.52
CA HIS A 152 11.00 20.55 -4.09
C HIS A 152 10.00 20.53 -5.27
N GLY A 153 8.88 19.82 -5.10
CA GLY A 153 7.81 19.71 -6.09
C GLY A 153 8.14 18.90 -7.35
N ARG A 154 9.22 18.10 -7.32
CA ARG A 154 9.58 17.16 -8.40
C ARG A 154 9.66 15.74 -7.88
N TRP A 155 9.79 14.80 -8.80
CA TRP A 155 9.85 13.37 -8.49
C TRP A 155 10.99 13.01 -7.50
N PRO A 156 10.73 12.11 -6.54
CA PRO A 156 9.41 11.61 -6.15
C PRO A 156 8.55 12.73 -5.53
N TYR A 157 7.30 12.82 -5.96
CA TYR A 157 6.34 13.87 -5.50
C TYR A 157 5.71 13.54 -4.14
N GLU A 158 6.40 12.82 -3.31
CA GLU A 158 5.85 12.15 -2.18
C GLU A 158 6.10 12.93 -0.90
N SER A 159 5.18 13.84 -0.60
CA SER A 159 5.12 14.51 0.68
C SER A 159 3.68 14.64 1.15
N TRP A 160 3.46 14.65 2.45
CA TRP A 160 2.18 15.08 2.97
C TRP A 160 2.05 16.60 2.88
N GLY A 161 0.97 17.07 2.24
CA GLY A 161 0.73 18.50 2.06
C GLY A 161 -0.36 19.02 2.99
N ILE A 162 -0.09 20.10 3.71
CA ILE A 162 -1.05 20.73 4.63
C ILE A 162 -2.08 21.60 3.92
N ASN A 163 -1.95 21.83 2.60
CA ASN A 163 -2.88 22.64 1.79
C ASN A 163 -3.14 24.04 2.38
N GLY A 164 -2.09 24.67 2.95
CA GLY A 164 -2.18 26.02 3.56
C GLY A 164 -2.89 26.09 4.91
N ARG A 165 -3.27 24.97 5.52
CA ARG A 165 -3.94 24.93 6.83
C ARG A 165 -2.94 25.05 7.97
N ALA A 166 -3.18 25.97 8.88
CA ALA A 166 -2.38 26.10 10.11
C ALA A 166 -2.76 25.08 11.20
N ASP A 167 -3.97 24.48 11.09
CA ASP A 167 -4.50 23.47 11.99
C ASP A 167 -4.45 22.06 11.37
N ALA A 168 -3.54 21.85 10.41
CA ALA A 168 -3.38 20.56 9.76
C ALA A 168 -2.86 19.51 10.75
N TRP A 169 -3.46 18.31 10.66
CA TRP A 169 -2.99 17.14 11.38
C TRP A 169 -2.85 15.94 10.45
N LEU A 170 -1.95 15.05 10.80
CA LEU A 170 -1.77 13.73 10.22
C LEU A 170 -1.95 12.70 11.33
N GLN A 171 -2.75 11.68 11.06
CA GLN A 171 -2.95 10.54 11.95
C GLN A 171 -2.56 9.26 11.23
N VAL A 172 -1.84 8.38 11.92
CA VAL A 172 -1.57 7.01 11.47
C VAL A 172 -2.34 6.07 12.38
N ASP A 173 -3.29 5.35 11.82
CA ASP A 173 -4.04 4.30 12.49
C ASP A 173 -3.37 2.95 12.20
N PHE A 174 -3.07 2.19 13.25
CA PHE A 174 -2.47 0.87 13.13
C PHE A 174 -3.50 -0.27 13.10
N GLY A 175 -4.80 0.04 13.23
CA GLY A 175 -5.89 -0.94 13.32
C GLY A 175 -5.87 -1.78 14.60
N ARG A 176 -4.88 -1.57 15.45
CA ARG A 176 -4.67 -2.29 16.72
C ARG A 176 -3.75 -1.51 17.65
N THR A 177 -3.65 -1.94 18.90
CA THR A 177 -2.63 -1.43 19.82
C THR A 177 -1.24 -1.92 19.39
N VAL A 178 -0.29 -0.98 19.28
CA VAL A 178 1.12 -1.26 18.98
C VAL A 178 2.01 -0.67 20.08
N HIS A 179 3.22 -1.22 20.21
CA HIS A 179 4.27 -0.63 21.03
C HIS A 179 5.29 0.02 20.10
N ALA A 180 5.45 1.34 20.19
CA ALA A 180 6.44 2.11 19.44
C ALA A 180 7.49 2.64 20.39
N GLU A 181 8.77 2.46 20.08
CA GLU A 181 9.91 2.92 20.87
C GLU A 181 10.44 4.27 20.40
N GLU A 182 10.26 4.57 19.12
CA GLU A 182 10.77 5.77 18.48
C GLU A 182 9.80 6.28 17.41
N ALA A 183 9.76 7.60 17.20
CA ALA A 183 9.11 8.24 16.07
C ALA A 183 10.11 9.14 15.35
N VAL A 184 10.27 8.93 14.04
CA VAL A 184 11.16 9.72 13.18
C VAL A 184 10.34 10.44 12.13
N LEU A 185 10.57 11.73 11.98
CA LEU A 185 9.95 12.59 10.96
C LEU A 185 11.01 13.08 9.99
N PHE A 186 10.74 12.99 8.69
CA PHE A 186 11.61 13.42 7.60
C PHE A 186 11.05 14.63 6.86
#